data_2c442774fef37376360e64bbd4469965
#
_entry.id   2c442774fef37376360e64bbd4469965
#
_cell.length_a   1.000
_cell.length_b   1.000
_cell.length_c   1.000
_cell.angle_alpha   90.00
_cell.angle_beta   90.00
_cell.angle_gamma   90.00
#
_symmetry.space_group_name_H-M   'P 1'
#
loop_
_entity.id
_entity.type
_entity.pdbx_description
1 polymer ?
#
loop_
_entity_poly.entity_id
_entity_poly.type
_entity_poly.pdbx_seq_one_letter_code
_entity_poly.pdbx_strand_id
1 'polypeptide(L)'
;MQHPQRRWKLPEIRHPDLCNRRVRSVPVLSAGISSTDAILTRNDFTEGGDGGDRSQCDEQFHDNSELVVALSTGWFDNGSRCLKLITITAGNGRSVTAKVVDQCDSVHGCDKEHADQPPCRNNIVDGSQAVWDALGLDSGEERVTWSVA
;
A
#
# COMPACT_ATOMS: atom_id res chain seq x y z
N MET A 1 10.24 -22.60 3.31
CA MET A 1 10.16 -21.21 2.82
C MET A 1 8.77 -20.67 3.12
N GLN A 2 8.70 -19.66 3.95
CA GLN A 2 7.41 -19.05 4.24
C GLN A 2 6.98 -18.22 3.04
N HIS A 3 5.79 -18.49 2.52
CA HIS A 3 5.18 -17.59 1.56
C HIS A 3 4.79 -16.30 2.27
N PRO A 4 5.17 -15.15 1.72
CA PRO A 4 4.74 -13.88 2.29
C PRO A 4 3.22 -13.85 2.33
N GLN A 5 2.71 -13.34 3.43
CA GLN A 5 1.28 -13.14 3.57
C GLN A 5 0.82 -12.09 2.58
N ARG A 6 -0.05 -12.48 1.70
CA ARG A 6 -0.55 -11.57 0.68
C ARG A 6 -1.43 -10.51 1.31
N ARG A 7 -1.14 -9.27 1.07
CA ARG A 7 -1.91 -8.13 1.58
C ARG A 7 -3.38 -8.15 1.15
N TRP A 8 -3.64 -8.77 0.00
CA TRP A 8 -4.98 -8.88 -0.55
C TRP A 8 -5.69 -10.16 -0.15
N LYS A 9 -5.08 -10.95 0.67
CA LYS A 9 -5.71 -12.19 1.10
C LYS A 9 -6.96 -11.87 1.90
N LEU A 10 -7.94 -11.41 1.18
CA LEU A 10 -9.30 -11.65 1.58
C LEU A 10 -9.41 -13.17 1.69
N PRO A 11 -9.92 -13.70 2.81
CA PRO A 11 -10.01 -15.12 2.98
C PRO A 11 -10.72 -15.72 1.79
N GLU A 12 -9.98 -16.47 0.99
CA GLU A 12 -10.44 -17.41 -0.02
C GLU A 12 -11.40 -16.90 -1.11
N ILE A 13 -11.84 -15.66 -1.04
CA ILE A 13 -12.68 -15.11 -2.09
C ILE A 13 -11.78 -14.43 -3.10
N ARG A 14 -11.29 -15.21 -4.04
CA ARG A 14 -10.90 -14.65 -5.32
C ARG A 14 -12.17 -14.05 -5.89
N HIS A 15 -12.24 -12.75 -5.94
CA HIS A 15 -13.29 -12.08 -6.66
C HIS A 15 -12.84 -11.99 -8.11
N PRO A 16 -13.24 -12.92 -8.99
CA PRO A 16 -12.95 -12.79 -10.42
C PRO A 16 -13.51 -11.49 -10.96
N ASP A 17 -14.54 -10.97 -10.31
CA ASP A 17 -15.17 -9.70 -10.67
C ASP A 17 -14.25 -8.48 -10.44
N LEU A 18 -13.36 -8.50 -9.46
CA LEU A 18 -12.42 -7.40 -9.23
C LEU A 18 -11.36 -7.31 -10.32
N CYS A 19 -10.99 -8.44 -10.90
CA CYS A 19 -10.07 -8.48 -12.03
C CYS A 19 -10.72 -8.12 -13.36
N ASN A 20 -12.03 -8.27 -13.47
CA ASN A 20 -12.80 -7.96 -14.67
C ASN A 20 -13.35 -6.52 -14.69
N ARG A 21 -13.28 -5.79 -13.61
CA ARG A 21 -13.71 -4.40 -13.56
C ARG A 21 -12.73 -3.51 -14.33
N ARG A 22 -13.20 -2.86 -15.35
CA ARG A 22 -12.48 -1.75 -15.96
C ARG A 22 -12.53 -0.55 -15.02
N VAL A 23 -11.40 -0.22 -14.43
CA VAL A 23 -11.25 1.07 -13.76
C VAL A 23 -11.14 2.13 -14.85
N ARG A 24 -12.21 2.90 -15.04
CA ARG A 24 -12.27 3.93 -16.10
C ARG A 24 -11.49 5.19 -15.76
N SER A 25 -11.34 5.48 -14.48
CA SER A 25 -10.60 6.64 -13.99
C SER A 25 -10.27 6.44 -12.52
N VAL A 26 -9.14 6.98 -12.11
CA VAL A 26 -8.75 7.07 -10.70
C VAL A 26 -9.16 8.45 -10.21
N PRO A 27 -10.08 8.56 -9.23
CA PRO A 27 -10.42 9.87 -8.69
C PRO A 27 -9.20 10.52 -8.03
N VAL A 28 -9.03 11.81 -8.26
CA VAL A 28 -8.06 12.61 -7.53
C VAL A 28 -8.61 12.80 -6.13
N LEU A 29 -8.08 12.05 -5.17
CA LEU A 29 -8.43 12.22 -3.77
C LEU A 29 -7.59 13.36 -3.21
N SER A 30 -8.25 14.26 -2.50
CA SER A 30 -7.60 15.37 -1.82
C SER A 30 -6.67 14.83 -0.73
N ALA A 31 -5.36 15.00 -0.90
CA ALA A 31 -4.36 14.77 0.14
C ALA A 31 -3.93 16.14 0.66
N GLY A 32 -4.61 16.63 1.67
CA GLY A 32 -4.36 17.95 2.21
C GLY A 32 -3.15 18.01 3.14
N ILE A 33 -2.88 19.24 3.63
CA ILE A 33 -1.88 19.53 4.67
C ILE A 33 -2.30 18.88 6.01
N SER A 34 -3.60 18.70 6.21
CA SER A 34 -4.19 17.99 7.34
C SER A 34 -4.27 16.48 7.06
N SER A 35 -4.58 15.71 8.08
CA SER A 35 -4.68 14.26 7.98
C SER A 35 -5.77 13.83 7.00
N THR A 36 -5.46 12.82 6.21
CA THR A 36 -6.34 12.22 5.21
C THR A 36 -6.73 10.83 5.67
N ASP A 37 -8.02 10.50 5.61
CA ASP A 37 -8.51 9.17 5.97
C ASP A 37 -8.05 8.14 4.92
N ALA A 38 -7.60 7.00 5.42
CA ALA A 38 -7.10 5.91 4.59
C ALA A 38 -7.38 4.55 5.23
N ILE A 39 -7.21 3.53 4.43
CA ILE A 39 -7.15 2.14 4.90
C ILE A 39 -5.70 1.68 4.78
N LEU A 40 -5.17 1.20 5.89
CA LEU A 40 -3.84 0.57 5.93
C LEU A 40 -3.97 -0.90 5.55
N THR A 41 -3.19 -1.30 4.57
CA THR A 41 -3.01 -2.70 4.19
C THR A 41 -1.55 -3.09 4.40
N ARG A 42 -1.26 -4.39 4.38
CA ARG A 42 0.11 -4.88 4.56
C ARG A 42 0.67 -5.37 3.23
N ASN A 43 1.88 -4.96 2.94
CA ASN A 43 2.63 -5.38 1.77
C ASN A 43 3.99 -5.98 2.16
N ASP A 44 4.38 -7.00 1.41
CA ASP A 44 5.72 -7.55 1.45
C ASP A 44 6.51 -6.99 0.26
N PHE A 45 7.41 -6.07 0.54
CA PHE A 45 8.24 -5.40 -0.47
C PHE A 45 9.51 -6.19 -0.80
N THR A 46 9.69 -7.36 -0.23
CA THR A 46 10.85 -8.21 -0.52
C THR A 46 10.74 -8.87 -1.89
N GLU A 47 11.86 -9.32 -2.42
CA GLU A 47 11.88 -10.11 -3.65
C GLU A 47 11.04 -11.37 -3.49
N GLY A 48 10.13 -11.60 -4.44
CA GLY A 48 9.18 -12.71 -4.39
C GLY A 48 7.99 -12.47 -3.45
N GLY A 49 7.90 -11.29 -2.85
CA GLY A 49 6.77 -10.91 -2.03
C GLY A 49 5.52 -10.55 -2.85
N ASP A 50 4.42 -10.34 -2.15
CA ASP A 50 3.14 -10.02 -2.78
C ASP A 50 3.05 -8.58 -3.29
N GLY A 51 4.06 -7.78 -3.04
CA GLY A 51 4.23 -6.47 -3.67
C GLY A 51 4.51 -6.53 -5.16
N GLY A 52 4.86 -7.69 -5.67
CA GLY A 52 5.17 -7.91 -7.07
C GLY A 52 6.62 -7.59 -7.41
N ASP A 53 6.84 -6.75 -8.39
CA ASP A 53 8.15 -6.36 -8.86
C ASP A 53 8.81 -5.32 -7.92
N ARG A 54 9.96 -4.83 -8.30
CA ARG A 54 10.70 -3.80 -7.55
C ARG A 54 9.84 -2.56 -7.32
N SER A 55 10.08 -1.89 -6.21
CA SER A 55 9.38 -0.64 -5.89
C SER A 55 9.63 0.43 -6.95
N GLN A 56 8.58 1.11 -7.35
CA GLN A 56 8.60 1.98 -8.53
C GLN A 56 9.45 3.23 -8.34
N CYS A 57 9.60 3.72 -7.11
CA CYS A 57 10.33 4.96 -6.85
C CYS A 57 11.85 4.79 -6.96
N ASP A 58 12.38 3.64 -6.60
CA ASP A 58 13.82 3.41 -6.50
C ASP A 58 14.29 2.13 -7.18
N GLU A 59 13.38 1.39 -7.80
CA GLU A 59 13.66 0.13 -8.50
C GLU A 59 14.38 -0.90 -7.60
N GLN A 60 13.99 -0.95 -6.33
CA GLN A 60 14.57 -1.85 -5.33
C GLN A 60 13.50 -2.63 -4.61
N PHE A 61 13.91 -3.79 -4.09
CA PHE A 61 13.16 -4.50 -3.06
C PHE A 61 13.53 -3.93 -1.69
N HIS A 62 12.64 -4.03 -0.72
CA HIS A 62 12.86 -3.54 0.63
C HIS A 62 12.63 -4.64 1.65
N ASP A 63 13.45 -4.65 2.69
CA ASP A 63 13.31 -5.58 3.79
C ASP A 63 12.06 -5.27 4.62
N ASN A 64 11.48 -6.30 5.23
CA ASN A 64 10.28 -6.14 6.08
C ASN A 64 10.55 -5.29 7.34
N SER A 65 11.79 -5.06 7.71
CA SER A 65 12.19 -4.19 8.80
C SER A 65 12.25 -2.69 8.44
N GLU A 66 12.15 -2.37 7.15
CA GLU A 66 12.17 -0.98 6.70
C GLU A 66 10.77 -0.34 6.83
N LEU A 67 10.74 0.92 7.25
CA LEU A 67 9.52 1.72 7.33
C LEU A 67 9.20 2.31 5.97
N VAL A 68 8.54 1.55 5.14
CA VAL A 68 8.19 1.93 3.77
C VAL A 68 6.73 1.66 3.47
N VAL A 69 6.19 2.44 2.54
CA VAL A 69 4.80 2.32 2.09
C VAL A 69 4.68 2.46 0.59
N ALA A 70 3.59 1.91 0.06
CA ALA A 70 3.05 2.22 -1.25
C ALA A 70 1.76 3.03 -1.08
N LEU A 71 1.52 3.94 -1.99
CA LEU A 71 0.27 4.72 -2.02
C LEU A 71 -0.55 4.32 -3.23
N SER A 72 -1.88 4.33 -3.09
CA SER A 72 -2.79 4.18 -4.21
C SER A 72 -2.51 5.24 -5.29
N THR A 73 -2.84 4.92 -6.52
CA THR A 73 -2.43 5.68 -7.71
C THR A 73 -2.69 7.18 -7.61
N GLY A 74 -3.87 7.58 -7.14
CA GLY A 74 -4.20 9.00 -7.00
C GLY A 74 -3.30 9.73 -6.01
N TRP A 75 -2.98 9.11 -4.90
CA TRP A 75 -2.07 9.67 -3.89
C TRP A 75 -0.60 9.54 -4.28
N PHE A 76 -0.27 8.53 -5.06
CA PHE A 76 1.08 8.39 -5.64
C PHE A 76 1.39 9.56 -6.57
N ASP A 77 0.38 10.08 -7.25
CA ASP A 77 0.40 11.30 -8.05
C ASP A 77 1.57 11.32 -9.05
N ASN A 78 1.62 10.30 -9.91
CA ASN A 78 2.67 10.11 -10.92
C ASN A 78 4.10 10.16 -10.35
N GLY A 79 4.27 9.76 -9.10
CA GLY A 79 5.58 9.72 -8.44
C GLY A 79 5.97 11.02 -7.74
N SER A 80 5.11 12.01 -7.66
CA SER A 80 5.42 13.27 -6.98
C SER A 80 5.74 13.08 -5.50
N ARG A 81 5.21 12.01 -4.88
CA ARG A 81 5.46 11.66 -3.48
C ARG A 81 6.57 10.62 -3.30
N CYS A 82 7.24 10.22 -4.37
CA CYS A 82 8.34 9.26 -4.29
C CYS A 82 9.43 9.71 -3.32
N LEU A 83 9.82 8.79 -2.42
CA LEU A 83 10.89 8.96 -1.44
C LEU A 83 10.64 10.05 -0.39
N LYS A 84 9.44 10.58 -0.34
CA LYS A 84 9.01 11.50 0.70
C LYS A 84 8.50 10.75 1.91
N LEU A 85 8.55 11.40 3.06
CA LEU A 85 8.06 10.84 4.31
C LEU A 85 6.61 11.24 4.53
N ILE A 86 5.83 10.29 5.01
CA ILE A 86 4.48 10.53 5.50
C ILE A 86 4.37 10.08 6.96
N THR A 87 3.47 10.70 7.70
CA THR A 87 3.11 10.27 9.05
C THR A 87 1.78 9.56 9.00
N ILE A 88 1.73 8.35 9.54
CA ILE A 88 0.53 7.52 9.61
C ILE A 88 0.12 7.43 11.07
N THR A 89 -1.15 7.68 11.35
CA THR A 89 -1.70 7.60 12.71
C THR A 89 -2.84 6.59 12.74
N ALA A 90 -2.72 5.64 13.64
CA ALA A 90 -3.74 4.60 13.85
C ALA A 90 -4.82 5.05 14.84
N GLY A 91 -5.95 4.35 14.86
CA GLY A 91 -7.05 4.62 15.78
C GLY A 91 -6.71 4.46 17.26
N ASN A 92 -5.64 3.71 17.57
CA ASN A 92 -5.11 3.57 18.94
C ASN A 92 -4.24 4.74 19.39
N GLY A 93 -4.07 5.77 18.58
CA GLY A 93 -3.26 6.97 18.87
C GLY A 93 -1.77 6.84 18.55
N ARG A 94 -1.30 5.66 18.12
CA ARG A 94 0.09 5.48 17.72
C ARG A 94 0.34 6.06 16.34
N SER A 95 1.54 6.56 16.12
CA SER A 95 1.98 7.14 14.85
C SER A 95 3.32 6.58 14.43
N VAL A 96 3.56 6.57 13.13
CA VAL A 96 4.84 6.19 12.54
C VAL A 96 5.11 7.05 11.32
N THR A 97 6.38 7.35 11.08
CA THR A 97 6.83 8.02 9.85
C THR A 97 7.43 6.97 8.92
N ALA A 98 6.98 6.97 7.68
CA ALA A 98 7.42 6.00 6.68
C ALA A 98 7.71 6.68 5.35
N LYS A 99 8.59 6.07 4.56
CA LYS A 99 8.98 6.58 3.25
C LYS A 99 8.12 5.97 2.15
N VAL A 100 7.64 6.80 1.24
CA VAL A 100 6.92 6.35 0.05
C VAL A 100 7.92 5.79 -0.95
N VAL A 101 7.80 4.52 -1.28
CA VAL A 101 8.71 3.83 -2.22
C VAL A 101 7.99 3.27 -3.44
N ASP A 102 6.68 3.10 -3.37
CA ASP A 102 5.97 2.39 -4.43
C ASP A 102 4.54 2.88 -4.61
N GLN A 103 3.96 2.45 -5.70
CA GLN A 103 2.55 2.66 -6.02
C GLN A 103 1.77 1.38 -5.77
N CYS A 104 0.63 1.50 -5.10
CA CYS A 104 -0.41 0.50 -5.08
C CYS A 104 -1.33 0.78 -6.26
N ASP A 105 -1.14 0.07 -7.36
CA ASP A 105 -1.73 0.42 -8.65
C ASP A 105 -3.24 0.21 -8.65
N SER A 106 -3.98 1.30 -8.82
CA SER A 106 -5.45 1.29 -8.85
C SER A 106 -6.02 1.04 -10.25
N VAL A 107 -5.18 1.03 -11.27
CA VAL A 107 -5.57 0.92 -12.68
C VAL A 107 -5.28 -0.48 -13.23
N HIS A 108 -4.11 -1.01 -12.93
CA HIS A 108 -3.62 -2.29 -13.44
C HIS A 108 -3.58 -3.33 -12.33
N GLY A 109 -3.65 -4.57 -12.71
CA GLY A 109 -3.59 -5.68 -11.78
C GLY A 109 -3.98 -6.99 -12.49
N CYS A 110 -4.06 -8.07 -11.72
CA CYS A 110 -4.43 -9.40 -12.21
C CYS A 110 -3.44 -9.95 -13.25
N ASP A 111 -2.18 -9.58 -13.11
CA ASP A 111 -1.07 -10.02 -13.94
C ASP A 111 0.16 -10.34 -13.07
N LYS A 112 1.22 -10.85 -13.70
CA LYS A 112 2.43 -11.27 -12.98
C LYS A 112 3.20 -10.10 -12.36
N GLU A 113 3.19 -8.95 -13.01
CA GLU A 113 3.83 -7.74 -12.51
C GLU A 113 3.24 -7.29 -11.16
N HIS A 114 1.96 -7.55 -10.96
CA HIS A 114 1.21 -7.23 -9.75
C HIS A 114 0.96 -8.44 -8.86
N ALA A 115 1.75 -9.52 -9.01
CA ALA A 115 1.62 -10.76 -8.26
C ALA A 115 0.18 -11.34 -8.29
N ASP A 116 -0.48 -11.25 -9.43
CA ASP A 116 -1.87 -11.67 -9.67
C ASP A 116 -2.89 -10.99 -8.75
N GLN A 117 -2.52 -9.86 -8.13
CA GLN A 117 -3.41 -9.10 -7.26
C GLN A 117 -4.37 -8.23 -8.08
N PRO A 118 -5.60 -8.02 -7.59
CA PRO A 118 -6.52 -7.07 -8.23
C PRO A 118 -6.01 -5.64 -8.12
N PRO A 119 -6.55 -4.70 -8.91
CA PRO A 119 -6.23 -3.29 -8.76
C PRO A 119 -6.46 -2.80 -7.33
N CYS A 120 -5.57 -1.92 -6.87
CA CYS A 120 -5.65 -1.32 -5.56
C CYS A 120 -6.86 -0.38 -5.45
N ARG A 121 -7.53 -0.36 -4.31
CA ARG A 121 -8.55 0.65 -4.03
C ARG A 121 -7.90 2.04 -3.96
N ASN A 122 -8.70 3.09 -4.08
CA ASN A 122 -8.19 4.46 -4.22
C ASN A 122 -7.68 5.10 -2.91
N ASN A 123 -8.02 4.54 -1.77
CA ASN A 123 -7.76 5.10 -0.44
C ASN A 123 -6.80 4.24 0.38
N ILE A 124 -5.84 3.61 -0.25
CA ILE A 124 -4.93 2.67 0.40
C ILE A 124 -3.57 3.30 0.71
N VAL A 125 -3.13 3.11 1.93
CA VAL A 125 -1.72 3.16 2.33
C VAL A 125 -1.30 1.73 2.61
N ASP A 126 -0.35 1.24 1.84
CA ASP A 126 0.07 -0.15 1.88
C ASP A 126 1.44 -0.23 2.54
N GLY A 127 1.45 -0.65 3.79
CA GLY A 127 2.60 -0.55 4.66
C GLY A 127 3.36 -1.85 4.81
N SER A 128 4.68 -1.74 5.00
CA SER A 128 5.55 -2.84 5.36
C SER A 128 5.19 -3.43 6.73
N GLN A 129 5.72 -4.60 7.03
CA GLN A 129 5.56 -5.22 8.35
C GLN A 129 6.02 -4.27 9.47
N ALA A 130 7.15 -3.58 9.27
CA ALA A 130 7.68 -2.62 10.24
C ALA A 130 6.69 -1.48 10.54
N VAL A 131 5.95 -1.00 9.54
CA VAL A 131 4.90 0.01 9.74
C VAL A 131 3.79 -0.54 10.64
N TRP A 132 3.33 -1.74 10.37
CA TRP A 132 2.31 -2.42 11.16
C TRP A 132 2.77 -2.63 12.61
N ASP A 133 4.00 -3.10 12.79
CA ASP A 133 4.59 -3.33 14.12
C ASP A 133 4.70 -2.03 14.92
N ALA A 134 5.17 -0.96 14.27
CA ALA A 134 5.30 0.34 14.91
C ALA A 134 3.96 0.93 15.36
N LEU A 135 2.89 0.65 14.63
CA LEU A 135 1.54 1.08 14.98
C LEU A 135 0.86 0.15 16.00
N GLY A 136 1.50 -0.99 16.32
CA GLY A 136 0.92 -1.97 17.24
C GLY A 136 -0.29 -2.69 16.69
N LEU A 137 -0.35 -2.87 15.38
CA LEU A 137 -1.45 -3.52 14.66
C LEU A 137 -1.02 -4.91 14.19
N ASP A 138 -1.93 -5.86 14.23
CA ASP A 138 -1.62 -7.27 13.95
C ASP A 138 -1.83 -7.66 12.49
N SER A 139 -3.00 -7.44 11.97
CA SER A 139 -3.35 -7.92 10.63
C SER A 139 -4.68 -7.36 10.14
N GLY A 140 -4.97 -7.64 8.89
CA GLY A 140 -6.22 -7.25 8.27
C GLY A 140 -6.12 -5.91 7.57
N GLU A 141 -7.18 -5.15 7.65
CA GLU A 141 -7.27 -3.79 7.15
C GLU A 141 -7.65 -2.88 8.31
N GLU A 142 -6.95 -1.77 8.44
CA GLU A 142 -7.16 -0.84 9.56
C GLU A 142 -7.42 0.56 9.05
N ARG A 143 -8.35 1.25 9.69
CA ARG A 143 -8.56 2.67 9.44
C ARG A 143 -7.43 3.47 10.05
N VAL A 144 -6.82 4.32 9.25
CA VAL A 144 -5.74 5.21 9.67
C VAL A 144 -5.97 6.59 9.07
N THR A 145 -5.17 7.54 9.51
CA THR A 145 -5.00 8.80 8.82
C THR A 145 -3.54 8.97 8.42
N TRP A 146 -3.29 9.74 7.38
CA TRP A 146 -1.92 10.05 7.01
C TRP A 146 -1.80 11.51 6.59
N SER A 147 -0.59 12.02 6.71
CA SER A 147 -0.24 13.38 6.28
C SER A 147 1.20 13.40 5.80
N VAL A 148 1.54 14.39 5.01
CA VAL A 148 2.94 14.62 4.62
C VAL A 148 3.71 15.05 5.89
N ALA A 149 4.82 14.38 6.10
CA ALA A 149 5.65 14.67 7.27
C ALA A 149 6.51 15.94 7.06
#